data_5da4be5ecc1bae9db98e19f2768b569c
#
_entry.id   5da4be5ecc1bae9db98e19f2768b569c
#
_cell.length_a   1.000
_cell.length_b   1.000
_cell.length_c   1.000
_cell.angle_alpha   90.00
_cell.angle_beta   90.00
_cell.angle_gamma   90.00
#
_symmetry.space_group_name_H-M   'P 1'
#
loop_
_entity.id
_entity.type
_entity.pdbx_description
1 polymer ?
#
loop_
_entity_poly.entity_id
_entity_poly.type
_entity_poly.pdbx_seq_one_letter_code
_entity_poly.pdbx_strand_id
1 'polypeptide(L)'
;SKFFFIASAWNGYIDCNIKSGDAGFVKIVEKGIIEYPEYDGNSMYRTAGNISKNPNVALLFLNFDGKSRRIRINGQATIHHDKKSIEDHFGAKFVVRINCEIYPNCPRYIPNLEKDEPSAYVPRKGKGIPPAPEWKERDYIKNILPKDDPHKNRN
;
A
#
# COMPACT_ATOMS: atom_id res chain seq x y z
N SER A 1 -4.26 -2.46 -9.79
CA SER A 1 -3.12 -1.54 -9.87
C SER A 1 -2.01 -2.15 -10.71
N LYS A 2 -1.22 -1.30 -11.37
CA LYS A 2 -0.03 -1.70 -12.13
C LYS A 2 1.25 -1.57 -11.30
N PHE A 3 1.16 -1.03 -10.10
CA PHE A 3 2.29 -0.89 -9.19
C PHE A 3 1.83 -0.76 -7.73
N PHE A 4 2.76 -0.93 -6.81
CA PHE A 4 2.64 -0.59 -5.40
C PHE A 4 4.00 -0.20 -4.84
N PHE A 5 3.99 0.52 -3.72
CA PHE A 5 5.18 0.74 -2.91
C PHE A 5 5.25 -0.31 -1.82
N ILE A 6 6.46 -0.78 -1.51
CA ILE A 6 6.72 -1.72 -0.42
C ILE A 6 7.80 -1.17 0.49
N ALA A 7 7.51 -1.12 1.78
CA ALA A 7 8.48 -0.86 2.82
C ALA A 7 8.94 -2.18 3.43
N SER A 8 10.25 -2.30 3.63
CA SER A 8 10.91 -3.41 4.31
C SER A 8 12.03 -2.88 5.18
N ALA A 9 12.46 -3.62 6.20
CA ALA A 9 13.49 -3.15 7.12
C ALA A 9 14.40 -4.27 7.59
N TRP A 10 15.67 -3.94 7.78
CA TRP A 10 16.64 -4.81 8.41
C TRP A 10 17.71 -3.98 9.14
N ASN A 11 18.13 -4.44 10.32
CA ASN A 11 19.21 -3.85 11.10
C ASN A 11 19.11 -2.33 11.31
N GLY A 12 17.90 -1.82 11.63
CA GLY A 12 17.65 -0.41 11.85
C GLY A 12 17.49 0.44 10.58
N TYR A 13 17.73 -0.12 9.38
CA TYR A 13 17.53 0.56 8.11
C TYR A 13 16.17 0.20 7.52
N ILE A 14 15.48 1.22 7.04
CA ILE A 14 14.20 1.10 6.34
C ILE A 14 14.45 1.35 4.86
N ASP A 15 13.89 0.48 4.01
CA ASP A 15 13.92 0.62 2.56
C ASP A 15 12.48 0.76 2.05
N CYS A 16 12.29 1.65 1.10
CA CYS A 16 11.01 1.81 0.40
C CYS A 16 11.27 1.65 -1.10
N ASN A 17 10.57 0.70 -1.71
CA ASN A 17 10.77 0.36 -3.11
C ASN A 17 9.43 0.36 -3.87
N ILE A 18 9.50 0.44 -5.20
CA ILE A 18 8.34 0.26 -6.07
C ILE A 18 8.40 -1.11 -6.72
N LYS A 19 7.25 -1.77 -6.82
CA LYS A 19 7.03 -3.00 -7.57
C LYS A 19 5.96 -2.74 -8.61
N SER A 20 6.17 -3.20 -9.83
CA SER A 20 5.24 -2.96 -10.92
C SER A 20 5.13 -4.16 -11.86
N GLY A 21 4.05 -4.21 -12.60
CA GLY A 21 3.76 -5.23 -13.59
C GLY A 21 2.45 -4.92 -14.31
N ASP A 22 2.03 -5.82 -15.18
CA ASP A 22 0.73 -5.71 -15.84
C ASP A 22 -0.42 -5.76 -14.85
N ALA A 23 -1.59 -5.26 -15.23
CA ALA A 23 -2.78 -5.34 -14.38
C ALA A 23 -3.05 -6.80 -13.97
N GLY A 24 -3.10 -7.04 -12.66
CA GLY A 24 -3.27 -8.40 -12.12
C GLY A 24 -1.96 -9.12 -11.75
N PHE A 25 -0.80 -8.47 -11.85
CA PHE A 25 0.47 -9.09 -11.42
C PHE A 25 0.51 -9.42 -9.92
N VAL A 26 -0.26 -8.72 -9.10
CA VAL A 26 -0.51 -9.10 -7.72
C VAL A 26 -1.75 -9.98 -7.68
N LYS A 27 -1.62 -11.19 -7.18
CA LYS A 27 -2.69 -12.19 -7.08
C LYS A 27 -3.12 -12.36 -5.62
N ILE A 28 -4.39 -12.66 -5.41
CA ILE A 28 -4.90 -13.18 -4.14
C ILE A 28 -4.93 -14.69 -4.31
N VAL A 29 -4.05 -15.40 -3.61
CA VAL A 29 -3.93 -16.86 -3.74
C VAL A 29 -4.86 -17.60 -2.79
N GLU A 30 -5.13 -16.98 -1.64
CA GLU A 30 -6.18 -17.41 -0.71
C GLU A 30 -6.58 -16.25 0.21
N LYS A 31 -7.57 -16.47 1.09
CA LYS A 31 -8.01 -15.43 2.03
C LYS A 31 -6.86 -14.98 2.93
N GLY A 32 -6.53 -13.69 2.85
CA GLY A 32 -5.45 -13.09 3.64
C GLY A 32 -4.04 -13.32 3.08
N ILE A 33 -3.90 -13.97 1.92
CA ILE A 33 -2.59 -14.17 1.27
C ILE A 33 -2.59 -13.56 -0.12
N ILE A 34 -1.68 -12.63 -0.33
CA ILE A 34 -1.38 -12.07 -1.64
C ILE A 34 0.00 -12.53 -2.11
N GLU A 35 0.17 -12.53 -3.43
CA GLU A 35 1.41 -12.96 -4.09
C GLU A 35 1.79 -11.98 -5.19
N TYR A 36 3.08 -11.68 -5.34
CA TYR A 36 3.60 -10.90 -6.45
C TYR A 36 4.93 -11.46 -6.96
N PRO A 37 5.21 -11.32 -8.28
CA PRO A 37 6.49 -11.72 -8.84
C PRO A 37 7.58 -10.72 -8.53
N GLU A 38 8.77 -11.20 -8.25
CA GLU A 38 9.97 -10.39 -8.24
C GLU A 38 10.70 -10.53 -9.57
N TYR A 39 10.77 -9.42 -10.30
CA TYR A 39 11.50 -9.33 -11.56
C TYR A 39 12.94 -8.85 -11.33
N ASP A 40 13.84 -9.20 -12.24
CA ASP A 40 15.17 -8.63 -12.22
C ASP A 40 15.13 -7.17 -12.71
N GLY A 41 15.53 -6.26 -11.85
CA GLY A 41 15.73 -4.86 -12.19
C GLY A 41 17.21 -4.51 -12.24
N ASN A 42 17.87 -4.43 -11.10
CA ASN A 42 19.30 -4.12 -10.95
C ASN A 42 20.10 -5.24 -10.27
N SER A 43 19.51 -6.42 -10.15
CA SER A 43 20.06 -7.62 -9.50
C SER A 43 20.45 -7.46 -8.02
N MET A 44 20.09 -6.36 -7.37
CA MET A 44 20.42 -6.11 -5.96
C MET A 44 19.44 -6.75 -4.98
N TYR A 45 18.18 -6.91 -5.37
CA TYR A 45 17.11 -7.55 -4.58
C TYR A 45 17.02 -7.10 -3.11
N ARG A 46 17.22 -5.80 -2.82
CA ARG A 46 17.27 -5.27 -1.44
C ARG A 46 16.03 -5.62 -0.64
N THR A 47 14.84 -5.48 -1.22
CA THR A 47 13.58 -5.83 -0.56
C THR A 47 13.58 -7.31 -0.14
N ALA A 48 14.00 -8.22 -1.03
CA ALA A 48 14.08 -9.64 -0.74
C ALA A 48 15.16 -9.94 0.33
N GLY A 49 16.30 -9.26 0.27
CA GLY A 49 17.34 -9.35 1.29
C GLY A 49 16.80 -8.96 2.68
N ASN A 50 16.05 -7.87 2.78
CA ASN A 50 15.41 -7.45 4.03
C ASN A 50 14.39 -8.48 4.51
N ILE A 51 13.49 -8.95 3.62
CA ILE A 51 12.47 -9.96 3.93
C ILE A 51 13.09 -11.24 4.48
N SER A 52 14.23 -11.69 3.93
CA SER A 52 14.92 -12.90 4.39
C SER A 52 15.40 -12.83 5.84
N LYS A 53 15.52 -11.62 6.40
CA LYS A 53 15.98 -11.34 7.76
C LYS A 53 14.86 -10.83 8.67
N ASN A 54 13.92 -10.09 8.11
CA ASN A 54 12.76 -9.55 8.80
C ASN A 54 11.55 -9.62 7.87
N PRO A 55 10.60 -10.53 8.11
CA PRO A 55 9.47 -10.74 7.21
C PRO A 55 8.45 -9.60 7.20
N ASN A 56 8.51 -8.67 8.15
CA ASN A 56 7.50 -7.62 8.27
C ASN A 56 7.62 -6.62 7.11
N VAL A 57 6.50 -6.40 6.42
CA VAL A 57 6.40 -5.50 5.29
C VAL A 57 5.13 -4.66 5.36
N ALA A 58 5.19 -3.50 4.72
CA ALA A 58 4.01 -2.69 4.47
C ALA A 58 3.92 -2.33 2.98
N LEU A 59 2.74 -2.52 2.40
CA LEU A 59 2.48 -2.19 1.00
C LEU A 59 1.50 -1.02 0.91
N LEU A 60 1.72 -0.17 -0.08
CA LEU A 60 0.86 0.96 -0.37
C LEU A 60 0.49 0.96 -1.85
N PHE A 61 -0.78 0.69 -2.14
CA PHE A 61 -1.37 0.83 -3.46
C PHE A 61 -2.01 2.20 -3.59
N LEU A 62 -1.72 2.88 -4.67
CA LEU A 62 -2.26 4.21 -4.97
C LEU A 62 -2.82 4.26 -6.38
N ASN A 63 -3.82 5.13 -6.57
CA ASN A 63 -4.30 5.51 -7.88
C ASN A 63 -4.24 7.03 -8.01
N PHE A 64 -3.67 7.51 -9.11
CA PHE A 64 -3.42 8.92 -9.37
C PHE A 64 -4.33 9.52 -10.45
N ASP A 65 -5.39 8.80 -10.86
CA ASP A 65 -6.35 9.18 -11.91
C ASP A 65 -7.43 10.19 -11.45
N GLY A 66 -7.24 10.81 -10.30
CA GLY A 66 -8.22 11.72 -9.70
C GLY A 66 -9.35 11.03 -8.93
N LYS A 67 -9.52 9.72 -9.03
CA LYS A 67 -10.52 8.95 -8.26
C LYS A 67 -10.06 8.61 -6.85
N SER A 68 -8.86 9.02 -6.47
CA SER A 68 -8.28 8.96 -5.11
C SER A 68 -8.54 7.63 -4.39
N ARG A 69 -7.94 6.55 -4.89
CA ARG A 69 -8.01 5.23 -4.24
C ARG A 69 -6.69 4.88 -3.59
N ARG A 70 -6.77 4.35 -2.38
CA ARG A 70 -5.61 3.89 -1.61
C ARG A 70 -5.95 2.63 -0.84
N ILE A 71 -5.04 1.65 -0.88
CA ILE A 71 -5.09 0.46 -0.03
C ILE A 71 -3.74 0.35 0.68
N ARG A 72 -3.77 0.13 1.97
CA ARG A 72 -2.61 -0.23 2.78
C ARG A 72 -2.73 -1.68 3.23
N ILE A 73 -1.64 -2.40 3.11
CA ILE A 73 -1.52 -3.79 3.53
C ILE A 73 -0.31 -3.89 4.44
N ASN A 74 -0.48 -4.47 5.62
CA ASN A 74 0.63 -4.87 6.48
C ASN A 74 0.64 -6.39 6.56
N GLY A 75 1.83 -6.99 6.67
CA GLY A 75 1.90 -8.43 6.74
C GLY A 75 3.31 -8.97 6.89
N GLN A 76 3.40 -10.29 6.85
CA GLN A 76 4.65 -11.04 6.89
C GLN A 76 4.88 -11.71 5.54
N ALA A 77 6.03 -11.41 4.95
CA ALA A 77 6.40 -11.86 3.63
C ALA A 77 7.30 -13.10 3.68
N THR A 78 7.12 -14.00 2.73
CA THR A 78 7.99 -15.17 2.47
C THR A 78 8.40 -15.21 1.02
N ILE A 79 9.61 -15.71 0.74
CA ILE A 79 10.16 -15.82 -0.59
C ILE A 79 10.02 -17.27 -1.08
N HIS A 80 9.51 -17.45 -2.28
CA HIS A 80 9.24 -18.74 -2.91
C HIS A 80 10.02 -18.89 -4.20
N HIS A 81 10.86 -19.93 -4.27
CA HIS A 81 11.67 -20.26 -5.43
C HIS A 81 11.18 -21.54 -6.16
N ASP A 82 10.05 -22.10 -5.72
CA ASP A 82 9.50 -23.30 -6.33
C ASP A 82 9.00 -23.02 -7.75
N LYS A 83 9.22 -24.00 -8.63
CA LYS A 83 8.93 -23.88 -10.05
C LYS A 83 7.47 -23.55 -10.34
N LYS A 84 6.55 -24.14 -9.59
CA LYS A 84 5.11 -23.93 -9.75
C LYS A 84 4.72 -22.48 -9.51
N SER A 85 5.20 -21.88 -8.41
CA SER A 85 4.93 -20.47 -8.11
C SER A 85 5.49 -19.52 -9.17
N ILE A 86 6.70 -19.81 -9.69
CA ILE A 86 7.37 -18.99 -10.71
C ILE A 86 6.66 -19.11 -12.08
N GLU A 87 6.24 -20.29 -12.48
CA GLU A 87 5.56 -20.54 -13.77
C GLU A 87 4.26 -19.74 -13.90
N ASP A 88 3.58 -19.46 -12.79
CA ASP A 88 2.38 -18.64 -12.77
C ASP A 88 2.62 -17.15 -13.04
N HIS A 89 3.90 -16.73 -13.09
CA HIS A 89 4.33 -15.36 -13.30
C HIS A 89 5.46 -15.27 -14.35
N PHE A 90 5.10 -15.05 -15.59
CA PHE A 90 6.09 -14.98 -16.68
C PHE A 90 7.22 -13.99 -16.38
N GLY A 91 8.46 -14.45 -16.46
CA GLY A 91 9.67 -13.64 -16.24
C GLY A 91 10.08 -13.44 -14.78
N ALA A 92 9.33 -13.97 -13.82
CA ALA A 92 9.68 -13.87 -12.41
C ALA A 92 10.99 -14.66 -12.11
N LYS A 93 11.80 -14.10 -11.22
CA LYS A 93 12.98 -14.78 -10.66
C LYS A 93 12.62 -15.61 -9.43
N PHE A 94 11.66 -15.10 -8.66
CA PHE A 94 11.04 -15.75 -7.53
C PHE A 94 9.71 -15.03 -7.25
N VAL A 95 8.97 -15.54 -6.30
CA VAL A 95 7.67 -14.98 -5.90
C VAL A 95 7.71 -14.62 -4.43
N VAL A 96 7.07 -13.54 -4.07
CA VAL A 96 6.90 -13.11 -2.69
C VAL A 96 5.43 -13.28 -2.32
N ARG A 97 5.16 -14.08 -1.28
CA ARG A 97 3.84 -14.22 -0.64
C ARG A 97 3.78 -13.42 0.63
N ILE A 98 2.64 -12.81 0.89
CA ILE A 98 2.42 -12.00 2.08
C ILE A 98 1.15 -12.46 2.75
N ASN A 99 1.28 -13.01 3.96
CA ASN A 99 0.15 -13.18 4.87
C ASN A 99 -0.16 -11.82 5.47
N CYS A 100 -1.34 -11.27 5.18
CA CYS A 100 -1.59 -9.86 5.35
C CYS A 100 -2.96 -9.51 5.93
N GLU A 101 -2.99 -8.34 6.56
CA GLU A 101 -4.19 -7.62 6.94
C GLU A 101 -4.36 -6.39 6.06
N ILE A 102 -5.59 -6.19 5.57
CA ILE A 102 -5.93 -5.06 4.72
C ILE A 102 -6.63 -4.01 5.58
N TYR A 103 -6.06 -2.81 5.61
CA TYR A 103 -6.63 -1.68 6.32
C TYR A 103 -7.36 -0.75 5.37
N PRO A 104 -8.63 -0.40 5.64
CA PRO A 104 -9.31 0.65 4.91
C PRO A 104 -8.57 1.96 5.09
N ASN A 105 -8.46 2.74 4.03
CA ASN A 105 -7.63 3.92 4.01
C ASN A 105 -8.38 5.13 3.45
N CYS A 106 -8.30 6.25 4.17
CA CYS A 106 -8.76 7.53 3.66
C CYS A 106 -7.86 7.98 2.50
N PRO A 107 -8.38 8.17 1.29
CA PRO A 107 -7.59 8.49 0.11
C PRO A 107 -7.28 9.98 -0.05
N ARG A 108 -7.43 10.78 1.00
CA ARG A 108 -7.11 12.22 0.98
C ARG A 108 -5.63 12.43 0.66
N TYR A 109 -5.32 13.57 0.08
CA TYR A 109 -3.97 14.01 -0.28
C TYR A 109 -3.31 13.28 -1.46
N ILE A 110 -4.02 12.40 -2.18
CA ILE A 110 -3.50 11.81 -3.42
C ILE A 110 -3.71 12.86 -4.54
N PRO A 111 -2.63 13.28 -5.23
CA PRO A 111 -2.76 14.20 -6.34
C PRO A 111 -3.38 13.51 -7.57
N ASN A 112 -3.91 14.30 -8.48
CA ASN A 112 -4.24 13.86 -9.83
C ASN A 112 -3.04 14.13 -10.74
N LEU A 113 -2.26 13.12 -11.06
CA LEU A 113 -1.07 13.28 -11.89
C LEU A 113 -1.40 13.37 -13.38
N GLU A 114 -2.57 12.90 -13.82
CA GLU A 114 -3.01 13.07 -15.20
C GLU A 114 -3.29 14.53 -15.55
N LYS A 115 -3.70 15.33 -14.56
CA LYS A 115 -4.01 16.75 -14.70
C LYS A 115 -2.99 17.69 -14.07
N ASP A 116 -1.92 17.14 -13.49
CA ASP A 116 -0.95 17.89 -12.68
C ASP A 116 -1.60 18.73 -11.57
N GLU A 117 -2.64 18.17 -10.94
CA GLU A 117 -3.39 18.85 -9.89
C GLU A 117 -3.09 18.23 -8.51
N PRO A 118 -2.78 19.04 -7.50
CA PRO A 118 -2.71 18.54 -6.13
C PRO A 118 -4.10 18.13 -5.65
N SER A 119 -4.15 17.23 -4.66
CA SER A 119 -5.42 16.80 -4.06
C SER A 119 -6.27 18.00 -3.61
N ALA A 120 -7.58 17.92 -3.85
CA ALA A 120 -8.56 18.91 -3.36
C ALA A 120 -8.57 19.03 -1.83
N TYR A 121 -8.04 18.07 -1.10
CA TYR A 121 -7.96 18.06 0.36
C TYR A 121 -6.70 18.71 0.94
N VAL A 122 -5.82 19.26 0.10
CA VAL A 122 -4.68 20.04 0.58
C VAL A 122 -5.17 21.44 0.97
N PRO A 123 -4.98 21.86 2.25
CA PRO A 123 -5.30 23.24 2.67
C PRO A 123 -4.50 24.25 1.85
N ARG A 124 -5.15 25.32 1.40
CA ARG A 124 -4.48 26.36 0.61
C ARG A 124 -4.88 27.74 1.09
N LYS A 125 -3.91 28.65 1.12
CA LYS A 125 -4.14 30.05 1.38
C LYS A 125 -5.16 30.59 0.36
N GLY A 126 -6.25 31.19 0.85
CA GLY A 126 -7.35 31.70 0.02
C GLY A 126 -8.45 30.71 -0.34
N LYS A 127 -8.24 29.39 -0.14
CA LYS A 127 -9.28 28.36 -0.35
C LYS A 127 -9.76 27.73 0.97
N GLY A 128 -9.11 28.05 2.09
CA GLY A 128 -9.46 27.53 3.41
C GLY A 128 -9.01 26.10 3.67
N ILE A 129 -9.52 25.54 4.77
CA ILE A 129 -9.30 24.16 5.19
C ILE A 129 -10.45 23.30 4.64
N PRO A 130 -10.17 22.23 3.91
CA PRO A 130 -11.20 21.34 3.39
C PRO A 130 -12.01 20.70 4.50
N PRO A 131 -13.30 20.37 4.25
CA PRO A 131 -14.15 19.75 5.26
C PRO A 131 -13.59 18.39 5.71
N ALA A 132 -13.94 17.99 6.93
CA ALA A 132 -13.63 16.68 7.42
C ALA A 132 -14.30 15.60 6.55
N PRO A 133 -13.70 14.41 6.43
CA PRO A 133 -14.29 13.34 5.63
C PRO A 133 -15.53 12.76 6.36
N GLU A 134 -16.60 12.49 5.61
CA GLU A 134 -17.88 11.97 6.12
C GLU A 134 -17.75 10.66 6.91
N TRP A 135 -16.72 9.83 6.63
CA TRP A 135 -16.52 8.58 7.38
C TRP A 135 -16.24 8.79 8.87
N LYS A 136 -15.80 10.00 9.29
CA LYS A 136 -15.61 10.35 10.71
C LYS A 136 -16.93 10.42 11.49
N GLU A 137 -18.05 10.53 10.81
CA GLU A 137 -19.38 10.58 11.41
C GLU A 137 -19.93 9.19 11.75
N ARG A 138 -19.29 8.14 11.29
CA ARG A 138 -19.72 6.76 11.54
C ARG A 138 -19.48 6.36 13.00
N ASP A 139 -20.48 5.78 13.65
CA ASP A 139 -20.45 5.47 15.08
C ASP A 139 -19.27 4.59 15.51
N TYR A 140 -18.91 3.58 14.70
CA TYR A 140 -17.77 2.71 15.00
C TYR A 140 -16.40 3.41 14.87
N ILE A 141 -16.35 4.59 14.27
CA ILE A 141 -15.13 5.39 14.13
C ILE A 141 -14.93 6.34 15.31
N LYS A 142 -16.01 6.81 15.96
CA LYS A 142 -15.93 7.77 17.07
C LYS A 142 -14.93 7.36 18.14
N ASN A 143 -14.90 6.08 18.50
CA ASN A 143 -14.04 5.57 19.57
C ASN A 143 -12.53 5.65 19.24
N ILE A 144 -12.15 5.59 17.98
CA ILE A 144 -10.76 5.62 17.52
C ILE A 144 -10.29 7.03 17.14
N LEU A 145 -11.17 8.02 17.08
CA LEU A 145 -10.79 9.41 16.81
C LEU A 145 -9.97 9.98 17.98
N PRO A 146 -9.02 10.89 17.70
CA PRO A 146 -8.31 11.65 18.72
C PRO A 146 -9.29 12.38 19.67
N LYS A 147 -8.88 12.62 20.92
CA LYS A 147 -9.75 13.26 21.93
C LYS A 147 -10.20 14.67 21.55
N ASP A 148 -9.38 15.37 20.81
CA ASP A 148 -9.59 16.74 20.32
C ASP A 148 -10.28 16.81 18.94
N ASP A 149 -10.60 15.66 18.33
CA ASP A 149 -11.31 15.64 17.05
C ASP A 149 -12.76 16.12 17.23
N PRO A 150 -13.21 17.13 16.47
CA PRO A 150 -14.57 17.68 16.60
C PRO A 150 -15.70 16.65 16.39
N HIS A 151 -15.43 15.57 15.66
CA HIS A 151 -16.42 14.52 15.38
C HIS A 151 -16.52 13.47 16.48
N LYS A 152 -15.59 13.45 17.44
CA LYS A 152 -15.60 12.48 18.55
C LYS A 152 -16.76 12.69 19.50
N ASN A 153 -17.11 13.95 19.77
CA ASN A 153 -18.07 14.36 20.81
C ASN A 153 -19.40 14.84 20.20
N ARG A 154 -19.68 14.61 18.93
CA ARG A 154 -20.99 14.87 18.35
C ARG A 154 -21.97 13.79 18.78
N ASN A 155 -22.97 14.17 19.59
CA ASN A 155 -24.16 13.38 19.93
C ASN A 155 -25.03 13.20 18.70
#